data_95b0c49ec34722ea5f16423b7135867e
#
_entry.id   95b0c49ec34722ea5f16423b7135867e
#
_cell.length_a   1.000
_cell.length_b   1.000
_cell.length_c   1.000
_cell.angle_alpha   90.00
_cell.angle_beta   90.00
_cell.angle_gamma   90.00
#
_symmetry.space_group_name_H-M   'P 1'
#
loop_
_entity.id
_entity.type
_entity.pdbx_description
1 polymer ?
#
loop_
_entity_poly.entity_id
_entity_poly.type
_entity_poly.pdbx_seq_one_letter_code
_entity_poly.pdbx_strand_id
1 'polypeptide(L)'
;MIKNSLLWFVVCVWFPSALLAGVGTLVKEGPVSTRLVVEKNVHPKSKTIEIGWWMKREPGWHTYWSSPGDVGVPPNLEWTLPEGIIFRELDYAPPQLVKMFKVFAHGHRGESLFICTFDVKRELSEGEVLTFKAKSSWLACYNTCLPTFADLEIKVPVEGEVESDLRWNPLFDEFRKSKPVNPPAEWIAKCDSSLSKSGKQDKEFVSLRFPIEGSGKNSSFRFFAHGRFVRSNIFQIPKRINNKGESLVEISMELSYWRDPDQKNLTGLLFSSNGWDNATSKFYNVKLPLTK
;
A
#
# COMPACT_ATOMS: atom_id res chain seq x y z
N MET A 1 -69.27 -26.45 -32.45
CA MET A 1 -68.34 -26.57 -31.31
C MET A 1 -66.91 -26.30 -31.85
N ILE A 2 -66.42 -25.11 -31.72
CA ILE A 2 -65.09 -24.68 -32.18
C ILE A 2 -64.16 -24.65 -30.96
N LYS A 3 -63.14 -25.53 -30.90
CA LYS A 3 -62.14 -25.55 -29.86
C LYS A 3 -61.04 -24.53 -30.20
N ASN A 4 -60.97 -23.43 -29.45
CA ASN A 4 -59.85 -22.48 -29.50
C ASN A 4 -58.69 -23.09 -28.71
N SER A 5 -57.63 -23.49 -29.41
CA SER A 5 -56.33 -23.79 -28.81
C SER A 5 -55.53 -22.51 -28.65
N LEU A 6 -55.36 -22.06 -27.41
CA LEU A 6 -54.48 -20.94 -27.03
C LEU A 6 -53.04 -21.48 -26.98
N LEU A 7 -52.22 -21.14 -27.99
CA LEU A 7 -50.77 -21.37 -27.95
C LEU A 7 -50.12 -20.30 -27.06
N TRP A 8 -49.60 -20.74 -25.94
CA TRP A 8 -48.73 -19.90 -25.10
C TRP A 8 -47.32 -19.87 -25.69
N PHE A 9 -46.96 -18.74 -26.25
CA PHE A 9 -45.54 -18.47 -26.62
C PHE A 9 -44.76 -18.13 -25.32
N VAL A 10 -43.93 -19.08 -24.86
CA VAL A 10 -42.92 -18.78 -23.83
C VAL A 10 -41.78 -18.04 -24.47
N VAL A 11 -41.76 -16.72 -24.33
CA VAL A 11 -40.61 -15.91 -24.70
C VAL A 11 -39.53 -16.16 -23.63
N CYS A 12 -38.56 -17.03 -23.93
CA CYS A 12 -37.33 -17.10 -23.13
C CYS A 12 -36.54 -15.81 -23.33
N VAL A 13 -36.70 -14.88 -22.41
CA VAL A 13 -35.82 -13.70 -22.32
C VAL A 13 -34.46 -14.20 -21.83
N TRP A 14 -33.55 -14.39 -22.75
CA TRP A 14 -32.15 -14.61 -22.48
C TRP A 14 -31.59 -13.29 -21.93
N PHE A 15 -31.53 -13.17 -20.60
CA PHE A 15 -30.69 -12.15 -19.97
C PHE A 15 -29.24 -12.59 -20.22
N PRO A 16 -28.44 -11.85 -21.00
CA PRO A 16 -27.03 -12.07 -20.99
C PRO A 16 -26.58 -11.84 -19.56
N SER A 17 -26.03 -12.87 -18.92
CA SER A 17 -25.27 -12.67 -17.68
C SER A 17 -24.14 -11.72 -18.04
N ALA A 18 -24.33 -10.42 -17.76
CA ALA A 18 -23.23 -9.48 -17.77
C ALA A 18 -22.18 -10.08 -16.84
N LEU A 19 -21.15 -10.73 -17.41
CA LEU A 19 -19.95 -11.03 -16.66
C LEU A 19 -19.52 -9.71 -16.07
N LEU A 20 -19.58 -9.60 -14.75
CA LEU A 20 -19.03 -8.48 -14.00
C LEU A 20 -17.53 -8.46 -14.29
N ALA A 21 -17.18 -7.86 -15.42
CA ALA A 21 -15.83 -7.73 -15.90
C ALA A 21 -15.06 -6.86 -14.91
N GLY A 22 -13.86 -7.28 -14.55
CA GLY A 22 -13.00 -6.49 -13.70
C GLY A 22 -13.04 -6.76 -12.19
N VAL A 23 -13.71 -7.83 -11.75
CA VAL A 23 -13.67 -8.29 -10.35
C VAL A 23 -13.23 -9.75 -10.29
N GLY A 24 -12.09 -9.99 -9.66
CA GLY A 24 -11.60 -11.33 -9.40
C GLY A 24 -12.42 -12.07 -8.34
N THR A 25 -12.28 -13.38 -8.31
CA THR A 25 -12.93 -14.23 -7.30
C THR A 25 -12.51 -13.81 -5.90
N LEU A 26 -13.49 -13.72 -4.98
CA LEU A 26 -13.20 -13.50 -3.57
C LEU A 26 -12.63 -14.78 -2.97
N VAL A 27 -11.44 -14.69 -2.41
CA VAL A 27 -10.80 -15.77 -1.66
C VAL A 27 -10.73 -15.36 -0.19
N LYS A 28 -11.13 -16.27 0.70
CA LYS A 28 -10.97 -16.11 2.14
C LYS A 28 -10.06 -17.21 2.66
N GLU A 29 -8.88 -16.79 3.16
CA GLU A 29 -7.90 -17.69 3.75
C GLU A 29 -7.55 -17.23 5.17
N GLY A 30 -7.94 -18.06 6.13
CA GLY A 30 -7.84 -17.71 7.55
C GLY A 30 -8.60 -16.40 7.84
N PRO A 31 -7.94 -15.42 8.51
CA PRO A 31 -8.57 -14.15 8.89
C PRO A 31 -8.52 -13.08 7.79
N VAL A 32 -8.13 -13.42 6.57
CA VAL A 32 -8.00 -12.46 5.47
C VAL A 32 -8.89 -12.84 4.31
N SER A 33 -9.68 -11.88 3.85
CA SER A 33 -10.38 -11.94 2.57
C SER A 33 -9.64 -11.11 1.54
N THR A 34 -9.47 -11.62 0.32
CA THR A 34 -8.69 -10.96 -0.72
C THR A 34 -9.25 -11.22 -2.11
N ARG A 35 -8.99 -10.29 -3.03
CA ARG A 35 -9.26 -10.42 -4.47
C ARG A 35 -8.49 -9.40 -5.28
N LEU A 36 -8.44 -9.63 -6.59
CA LEU A 36 -8.02 -8.63 -7.56
C LEU A 36 -9.25 -7.85 -8.04
N VAL A 37 -9.06 -6.55 -8.29
CA VAL A 37 -10.11 -5.63 -8.77
C VAL A 37 -9.51 -4.64 -9.75
N VAL A 38 -10.33 -4.13 -10.67
CA VAL A 38 -9.96 -2.96 -11.48
C VAL A 38 -10.96 -1.85 -11.22
N GLU A 39 -10.48 -0.62 -11.35
CA GLU A 39 -11.32 0.57 -11.27
C GLU A 39 -12.15 0.75 -12.56
N LYS A 40 -11.56 0.37 -13.68
CA LYS A 40 -12.12 0.52 -15.04
C LYS A 40 -11.60 -0.57 -15.96
N ASN A 41 -12.33 -0.81 -17.07
CA ASN A 41 -11.86 -1.65 -18.16
C ASN A 41 -10.61 -1.04 -18.84
N VAL A 42 -9.94 -1.81 -19.68
CA VAL A 42 -8.74 -1.40 -20.40
C VAL A 42 -9.11 -0.90 -21.79
N HIS A 43 -8.64 0.30 -22.15
CA HIS A 43 -8.80 0.82 -23.50
C HIS A 43 -7.76 0.19 -24.46
N PRO A 44 -8.07 -0.10 -25.74
CA PRO A 44 -7.13 -0.69 -26.70
C PRO A 44 -5.79 0.06 -26.84
N LYS A 45 -5.79 1.38 -26.64
CA LYS A 45 -4.60 2.24 -26.71
C LYS A 45 -3.87 2.40 -25.39
N SER A 46 -4.30 1.71 -24.34
CA SER A 46 -3.64 1.79 -23.02
C SER A 46 -2.19 1.34 -23.10
N LYS A 47 -1.29 2.10 -22.50
CA LYS A 47 0.13 1.75 -22.33
C LYS A 47 0.43 1.17 -20.97
N THR A 48 -0.50 1.33 -20.02
CA THR A 48 -0.41 0.83 -18.66
C THR A 48 -1.77 0.28 -18.22
N ILE A 49 -1.73 -0.72 -17.33
CA ILE A 49 -2.90 -1.31 -16.66
C ILE A 49 -2.63 -1.25 -15.17
N GLU A 50 -3.61 -0.81 -14.39
CA GLU A 50 -3.60 -0.87 -12.93
C GLU A 50 -4.59 -1.91 -12.46
N ILE A 51 -4.13 -2.82 -11.59
CA ILE A 51 -4.96 -3.81 -10.91
C ILE A 51 -4.80 -3.61 -9.42
N GLY A 52 -5.91 -3.40 -8.73
CA GLY A 52 -5.96 -3.33 -7.29
C GLY A 52 -5.89 -4.73 -6.67
N TRP A 53 -4.98 -4.93 -5.72
CA TRP A 53 -5.02 -6.07 -4.83
C TRP A 53 -5.69 -5.65 -3.53
N TRP A 54 -6.96 -5.99 -3.40
CA TRP A 54 -7.76 -5.69 -2.22
C TRP A 54 -7.58 -6.77 -1.16
N MET A 55 -7.39 -6.34 0.08
CA MET A 55 -7.28 -7.21 1.26
C MET A 55 -8.10 -6.64 2.41
N LYS A 56 -8.89 -7.50 3.06
CA LYS A 56 -9.64 -7.19 4.28
C LYS A 56 -9.30 -8.20 5.37
N ARG A 57 -8.86 -7.69 6.53
CA ARG A 57 -8.46 -8.48 7.70
C ARG A 57 -9.59 -8.44 8.73
N GLU A 58 -9.81 -9.55 9.42
CA GLU A 58 -10.72 -9.62 10.55
C GLU A 58 -10.23 -8.71 11.70
N PRO A 59 -11.14 -8.24 12.60
CA PRO A 59 -10.77 -7.40 13.72
C PRO A 59 -9.62 -8.00 14.56
N GLY A 60 -8.63 -7.16 14.88
CA GLY A 60 -7.43 -7.56 15.60
C GLY A 60 -6.29 -8.07 14.72
N TRP A 61 -6.58 -8.65 13.56
CA TRP A 61 -5.57 -9.16 12.65
C TRP A 61 -4.92 -8.06 11.81
N HIS A 62 -3.65 -8.28 11.46
CA HIS A 62 -2.90 -7.41 10.58
C HIS A 62 -2.03 -8.22 9.61
N THR A 63 -1.68 -7.60 8.50
CA THR A 63 -0.62 -8.03 7.58
C THR A 63 0.46 -6.96 7.56
N TYR A 64 1.57 -7.19 6.88
CA TYR A 64 2.73 -6.33 6.93
C TYR A 64 2.80 -5.37 5.72
N TRP A 65 3.57 -4.30 5.89
CA TRP A 65 3.93 -3.36 4.84
C TRP A 65 5.18 -3.85 4.09
N SER A 66 5.52 -3.21 2.96
CA SER A 66 6.73 -3.51 2.17
C SER A 66 8.03 -3.48 3.01
N SER A 67 8.06 -2.64 4.04
CA SER A 67 9.15 -2.52 5.01
C SER A 67 8.62 -2.75 6.42
N PRO A 68 8.42 -4.00 6.83
CA PRO A 68 7.73 -4.34 8.08
C PRO A 68 8.52 -3.94 9.34
N GLY A 69 9.81 -3.70 9.23
CA GLY A 69 10.72 -3.44 10.33
C GLY A 69 11.42 -4.72 10.83
N ASP A 70 11.61 -4.84 12.16
CA ASP A 70 12.36 -5.97 12.75
C ASP A 70 11.68 -7.33 12.56
N VAL A 71 10.36 -7.37 12.45
CA VAL A 71 9.55 -8.58 12.34
C VAL A 71 8.53 -8.49 11.22
N GLY A 72 8.13 -9.65 10.71
CA GLY A 72 7.12 -9.77 9.68
C GLY A 72 7.70 -9.98 8.29
N VAL A 73 6.80 -10.33 7.37
CA VAL A 73 7.07 -10.56 5.94
C VAL A 73 6.05 -9.78 5.13
N PRO A 74 6.47 -8.96 4.16
CA PRO A 74 5.54 -8.24 3.31
C PRO A 74 4.68 -9.21 2.49
N PRO A 75 3.41 -8.86 2.22
CA PRO A 75 2.61 -9.57 1.23
C PRO A 75 3.28 -9.52 -0.14
N ASN A 76 3.15 -10.59 -0.92
CA ASN A 76 3.75 -10.69 -2.25
C ASN A 76 2.80 -11.31 -3.27
N LEU A 77 3.01 -11.03 -4.55
CA LEU A 77 2.32 -11.59 -5.70
C LEU A 77 3.33 -12.09 -6.73
N GLU A 78 3.19 -13.35 -7.11
CA GLU A 78 3.93 -13.95 -8.23
C GLU A 78 2.96 -14.10 -9.41
N TRP A 79 3.24 -13.37 -10.50
CA TRP A 79 2.32 -13.23 -11.61
C TRP A 79 2.53 -14.24 -12.73
N THR A 80 1.40 -14.72 -13.29
CA THR A 80 1.33 -15.30 -14.63
C THR A 80 0.51 -14.32 -15.48
N LEU A 81 1.17 -13.72 -16.46
CA LEU A 81 0.65 -12.57 -17.21
C LEU A 81 0.22 -12.95 -18.64
N PRO A 82 -0.74 -12.20 -19.23
CA PRO A 82 -1.02 -12.31 -20.67
C PRO A 82 0.22 -11.93 -21.48
N GLU A 83 0.30 -12.45 -22.71
CA GLU A 83 1.38 -12.10 -23.64
C GLU A 83 1.49 -10.59 -23.86
N GLY A 84 2.72 -10.08 -23.86
CA GLY A 84 3.02 -8.66 -24.07
C GLY A 84 2.66 -7.74 -22.90
N ILE A 85 2.28 -8.29 -21.76
CA ILE A 85 2.07 -7.55 -20.52
C ILE A 85 3.23 -7.83 -19.56
N ILE A 86 3.81 -6.78 -18.97
CA ILE A 86 4.95 -6.85 -18.08
C ILE A 86 4.61 -6.20 -16.73
N PHE A 87 4.82 -6.91 -15.64
CA PHE A 87 4.70 -6.35 -14.30
C PHE A 87 5.76 -5.27 -14.07
N ARG A 88 5.36 -4.09 -13.60
CA ARG A 88 6.26 -2.98 -13.29
C ARG A 88 6.52 -2.89 -11.80
N GLU A 89 5.47 -2.74 -11.01
CA GLU A 89 5.59 -2.48 -9.57
C GLU A 89 4.33 -2.84 -8.80
N LEU A 90 4.52 -3.08 -7.50
CA LEU A 90 3.45 -3.19 -6.50
C LEU A 90 3.59 -2.02 -5.51
N ASP A 91 2.66 -1.09 -5.60
CA ASP A 91 2.52 0.04 -4.68
C ASP A 91 1.69 -0.37 -3.47
N TYR A 92 2.30 -0.33 -2.30
CA TYR A 92 1.59 -0.58 -1.04
C TYR A 92 0.93 0.70 -0.53
N ALA A 93 -0.26 0.58 0.04
CA ALA A 93 -0.81 1.66 0.85
C ALA A 93 0.17 2.06 1.97
N PRO A 94 0.19 3.33 2.40
CA PRO A 94 1.05 3.75 3.50
C PRO A 94 0.78 2.93 4.78
N PRO A 95 1.82 2.68 5.58
CA PRO A 95 1.74 1.80 6.74
C PRO A 95 1.02 2.42 7.92
N GLN A 96 0.53 1.53 8.77
CA GLN A 96 0.12 1.80 10.14
C GLN A 96 1.09 1.12 11.10
N LEU A 97 1.18 1.62 12.34
CA LEU A 97 1.83 0.87 13.41
C LEU A 97 0.92 -0.28 13.82
N VAL A 98 1.40 -1.50 13.62
CA VAL A 98 0.73 -2.73 14.06
C VAL A 98 1.48 -3.33 15.24
N LYS A 99 0.79 -4.13 16.05
CA LYS A 99 1.34 -4.70 17.28
C LYS A 99 0.90 -6.14 17.44
N MET A 100 1.86 -7.00 17.73
CA MET A 100 1.63 -8.37 18.19
C MET A 100 2.31 -8.53 19.56
N PHE A 101 1.52 -8.77 20.63
CA PHE A 101 2.00 -8.75 22.01
C PHE A 101 2.72 -7.43 22.36
N LYS A 102 4.04 -7.50 22.57
CA LYS A 102 4.90 -6.36 22.90
C LYS A 102 5.74 -5.86 21.73
N VAL A 103 5.60 -6.49 20.56
CA VAL A 103 6.40 -6.18 19.38
C VAL A 103 5.62 -5.29 18.43
N PHE A 104 6.21 -4.17 18.03
CA PHE A 104 5.66 -3.27 17.01
C PHE A 104 6.30 -3.54 15.65
N ALA A 105 5.49 -3.41 14.62
CA ALA A 105 5.88 -3.52 13.23
C ALA A 105 5.10 -2.53 12.37
N HIS A 106 5.43 -2.44 11.10
CA HIS A 106 4.71 -1.65 10.12
C HIS A 106 3.82 -2.57 9.28
N GLY A 107 2.55 -2.23 9.14
CA GLY A 107 1.59 -3.09 8.47
C GLY A 107 0.24 -2.44 8.24
N HIS A 108 -0.77 -3.28 7.99
CA HIS A 108 -2.13 -2.84 7.68
C HIS A 108 -3.15 -3.64 8.50
N ARG A 109 -4.19 -2.94 8.99
CA ARG A 109 -5.38 -3.52 9.62
C ARG A 109 -6.62 -3.17 8.79
N GLY A 110 -7.71 -3.88 9.07
CA GLY A 110 -8.97 -3.64 8.39
C GLY A 110 -8.85 -3.86 6.88
N GLU A 111 -9.25 -2.88 6.11
CA GLU A 111 -9.28 -2.92 4.65
C GLU A 111 -8.14 -2.09 4.05
N SER A 112 -7.55 -2.58 2.97
CA SER A 112 -6.56 -1.82 2.19
C SER A 112 -6.54 -2.28 0.75
N LEU A 113 -6.17 -1.37 -0.14
CA LEU A 113 -5.90 -1.60 -1.54
C LEU A 113 -4.40 -1.40 -1.79
N PHE A 114 -3.78 -2.31 -2.54
CA PHE A 114 -2.45 -2.16 -3.12
C PHE A 114 -2.60 -2.08 -4.63
N ILE A 115 -1.77 -1.32 -5.31
CA ILE A 115 -1.89 -1.16 -6.76
C ILE A 115 -0.74 -1.87 -7.46
N CYS A 116 -1.09 -2.79 -8.35
CA CYS A 116 -0.17 -3.44 -9.26
C CYS A 116 -0.21 -2.72 -10.61
N THR A 117 0.91 -2.22 -11.06
CA THR A 117 1.04 -1.52 -12.34
C THR A 117 1.75 -2.42 -13.35
N PHE A 118 1.18 -2.48 -14.55
CA PHE A 118 1.70 -3.29 -15.66
C PHE A 118 1.93 -2.41 -16.88
N ASP A 119 3.01 -2.70 -17.62
CA ASP A 119 3.28 -2.13 -18.95
C ASP A 119 2.64 -2.97 -20.04
N VAL A 120 2.02 -2.31 -21.01
CA VAL A 120 1.51 -2.93 -22.22
C VAL A 120 2.54 -2.75 -23.35
N LYS A 121 3.14 -3.85 -23.81
CA LYS A 121 4.21 -3.85 -24.83
C LYS A 121 3.73 -4.31 -26.21
N ARG A 122 2.43 -4.48 -26.40
CA ARG A 122 1.80 -4.81 -27.69
C ARG A 122 0.56 -3.96 -27.91
N GLU A 123 -0.03 -4.07 -29.07
CA GLU A 123 -1.37 -3.56 -29.33
C GLU A 123 -2.42 -4.49 -28.72
N LEU A 124 -3.47 -3.91 -28.18
CA LEU A 124 -4.60 -4.63 -27.63
C LEU A 124 -5.76 -4.53 -28.62
N SER A 125 -6.53 -5.61 -28.77
CA SER A 125 -7.70 -5.65 -29.62
C SER A 125 -8.97 -5.37 -28.82
N GLU A 126 -9.89 -4.60 -29.36
CA GLU A 126 -11.22 -4.43 -28.79
C GLU A 126 -11.95 -5.77 -28.73
N GLY A 127 -12.61 -6.04 -27.60
CA GLY A 127 -13.26 -7.33 -27.31
C GLY A 127 -12.32 -8.40 -26.77
N GLU A 128 -11.02 -8.13 -26.69
CA GLU A 128 -10.07 -9.04 -26.05
C GLU A 128 -10.31 -9.09 -24.52
N VAL A 129 -10.04 -10.23 -23.91
CA VAL A 129 -10.09 -10.40 -22.46
C VAL A 129 -8.70 -10.77 -21.93
N LEU A 130 -8.10 -9.88 -21.17
CA LEU A 130 -6.81 -10.11 -20.52
C LEU A 130 -7.00 -10.89 -19.22
N THR A 131 -6.39 -12.06 -19.10
CA THR A 131 -6.46 -12.88 -17.88
C THR A 131 -5.17 -12.74 -17.08
N PHE A 132 -5.26 -12.17 -15.89
CA PHE A 132 -4.16 -12.05 -14.93
C PHE A 132 -4.34 -13.10 -13.85
N LYS A 133 -3.28 -13.87 -13.57
CA LYS A 133 -3.25 -14.83 -12.47
C LYS A 133 -2.09 -14.50 -11.55
N ALA A 134 -2.28 -14.67 -10.25
CA ALA A 134 -1.23 -14.45 -9.27
C ALA A 134 -1.27 -15.50 -8.16
N LYS A 135 -0.11 -16.01 -7.77
CA LYS A 135 0.08 -16.70 -6.50
C LYS A 135 0.41 -15.66 -5.46
N SER A 136 -0.49 -15.46 -4.53
CA SER A 136 -0.33 -14.49 -3.45
C SER A 136 0.15 -15.16 -2.17
N SER A 137 0.96 -14.45 -1.40
CA SER A 137 1.43 -14.89 -0.09
C SER A 137 1.45 -13.73 0.89
N TRP A 138 1.11 -13.98 2.14
CA TRP A 138 1.17 -13.00 3.22
C TRP A 138 1.31 -13.68 4.58
N LEU A 139 1.75 -12.91 5.55
CA LEU A 139 1.73 -13.31 6.95
C LEU A 139 0.63 -12.51 7.68
N ALA A 140 -0.38 -13.22 8.20
CA ALA A 140 -1.43 -12.63 9.01
C ALA A 140 -1.15 -12.88 10.50
N CYS A 141 -1.11 -11.82 11.31
CA CYS A 141 -0.76 -11.93 12.72
C CYS A 141 -1.79 -11.22 13.63
N TYR A 142 -2.03 -11.84 14.80
CA TYR A 142 -2.76 -11.30 15.95
C TYR A 142 -2.09 -11.80 17.24
N ASN A 143 -2.56 -12.91 17.81
CA ASN A 143 -1.90 -13.64 18.91
C ASN A 143 -1.00 -14.77 18.41
N THR A 144 -1.04 -15.05 17.13
CA THR A 144 -0.20 -15.99 16.40
C THR A 144 0.03 -15.43 15.00
N CYS A 145 1.00 -15.96 14.28
CA CYS A 145 1.24 -15.64 12.88
C CYS A 145 0.93 -16.84 12.00
N LEU A 146 0.11 -16.61 10.99
CA LEU A 146 -0.34 -17.60 10.03
C LEU A 146 0.25 -17.24 8.66
N PRO A 147 1.25 -17.98 8.15
CA PRO A 147 1.62 -17.93 6.75
C PRO A 147 0.43 -18.38 5.90
N THR A 148 0.07 -17.59 4.92
CA THR A 148 -1.14 -17.80 4.14
C THR A 148 -0.84 -17.58 2.66
N PHE A 149 -1.51 -18.36 1.80
CA PHE A 149 -1.35 -18.35 0.36
C PHE A 149 -2.71 -18.39 -0.31
N ALA A 150 -2.83 -17.77 -1.48
CA ALA A 150 -4.04 -17.88 -2.29
C ALA A 150 -3.71 -17.71 -3.78
N ASP A 151 -4.41 -18.48 -4.61
CA ASP A 151 -4.40 -18.26 -6.06
C ASP A 151 -5.49 -17.25 -6.40
N LEU A 152 -5.10 -16.19 -7.09
CA LEU A 152 -5.97 -15.09 -7.50
C LEU A 152 -6.03 -15.03 -9.02
N GLU A 153 -7.23 -14.76 -9.55
CA GLU A 153 -7.46 -14.54 -10.97
C GLU A 153 -8.40 -13.37 -11.19
N ILE A 154 -8.11 -12.58 -12.22
CA ILE A 154 -9.03 -11.55 -12.72
C ILE A 154 -9.01 -11.55 -14.25
N LYS A 155 -10.19 -11.34 -14.84
CA LYS A 155 -10.39 -11.14 -16.27
C LYS A 155 -10.76 -9.69 -16.53
N VAL A 156 -9.96 -9.02 -17.34
CA VAL A 156 -10.10 -7.59 -17.62
C VAL A 156 -10.43 -7.43 -19.11
N PRO A 157 -11.63 -6.93 -19.45
CA PRO A 157 -11.99 -6.71 -20.85
C PRO A 157 -11.24 -5.50 -21.43
N VAL A 158 -10.97 -5.58 -22.73
CA VAL A 158 -10.44 -4.49 -23.52
C VAL A 158 -11.59 -3.90 -24.33
N GLU A 159 -11.97 -2.65 -24.05
CA GLU A 159 -13.14 -1.99 -24.63
C GLU A 159 -12.80 -0.57 -25.05
N GLY A 160 -13.38 -0.13 -26.21
CA GLY A 160 -13.16 1.20 -26.74
C GLY A 160 -13.74 2.32 -25.89
N GLU A 161 -14.84 2.04 -25.18
CA GLU A 161 -15.41 2.93 -24.18
C GLU A 161 -14.94 2.53 -22.78
N VAL A 162 -14.44 3.51 -22.03
CA VAL A 162 -13.93 3.26 -20.68
C VAL A 162 -15.08 3.34 -19.68
N GLU A 163 -15.49 2.20 -19.15
CA GLU A 163 -16.45 2.09 -18.07
C GLU A 163 -15.73 1.90 -16.72
N SER A 164 -16.20 2.66 -15.72
CA SER A 164 -15.67 2.58 -14.36
C SER A 164 -16.56 1.72 -13.45
N ASP A 165 -15.95 0.87 -12.63
CA ASP A 165 -16.67 0.14 -11.60
C ASP A 165 -16.80 1.01 -10.35
N LEU A 166 -17.96 1.64 -10.20
CA LEU A 166 -18.28 2.58 -9.11
C LEU A 166 -18.11 1.97 -7.71
N ARG A 167 -18.07 0.64 -7.58
CA ARG A 167 -17.89 -0.03 -6.28
C ARG A 167 -16.46 0.11 -5.75
N TRP A 168 -15.48 0.18 -6.65
CA TRP A 168 -14.05 0.19 -6.30
C TRP A 168 -13.44 1.59 -6.37
N ASN A 169 -14.03 2.51 -7.13
CA ASN A 169 -13.54 3.90 -7.26
C ASN A 169 -13.18 4.55 -5.91
N PRO A 170 -14.02 4.44 -4.84
CA PRO A 170 -13.67 5.08 -3.58
C PRO A 170 -12.35 4.57 -2.97
N LEU A 171 -12.04 3.26 -3.12
CA LEU A 171 -10.80 2.67 -2.60
C LEU A 171 -9.59 3.08 -3.42
N PHE A 172 -9.73 3.15 -4.76
CA PHE A 172 -8.67 3.66 -5.62
C PHE A 172 -8.39 5.14 -5.35
N ASP A 173 -9.43 5.95 -5.16
CA ASP A 173 -9.29 7.36 -4.79
C ASP A 173 -8.65 7.55 -3.42
N GLU A 174 -9.04 6.76 -2.43
CA GLU A 174 -8.43 6.76 -1.10
C GLU A 174 -6.94 6.39 -1.18
N PHE A 175 -6.62 5.34 -1.95
CA PHE A 175 -5.24 4.95 -2.20
C PHE A 175 -4.43 6.11 -2.79
N ARG A 176 -4.92 6.75 -3.87
CA ARG A 176 -4.23 7.88 -4.52
C ARG A 176 -4.03 9.06 -3.58
N LYS A 177 -5.06 9.41 -2.79
CA LYS A 177 -4.98 10.48 -1.79
C LYS A 177 -4.02 10.16 -0.66
N SER A 178 -3.87 8.89 -0.31
CA SER A 178 -2.96 8.45 0.76
C SER A 178 -1.52 8.33 0.31
N LYS A 179 -1.22 8.28 -1.00
CA LYS A 179 0.15 8.12 -1.52
C LYS A 179 1.08 9.16 -0.90
N PRO A 180 2.27 8.73 -0.42
CA PRO A 180 3.27 9.66 0.09
C PRO A 180 3.67 10.66 -0.98
N VAL A 181 3.84 11.92 -0.59
CA VAL A 181 4.29 12.99 -1.46
C VAL A 181 5.70 13.45 -1.07
N ASN A 182 6.41 14.04 -2.00
CA ASN A 182 7.70 14.65 -1.68
C ASN A 182 7.46 15.98 -0.96
N PRO A 183 8.19 16.25 0.14
CA PRO A 183 8.10 17.53 0.81
C PRO A 183 8.63 18.67 -0.08
N PRO A 184 8.20 19.93 0.16
CA PRO A 184 8.80 21.10 -0.49
C PRO A 184 10.31 21.18 -0.29
N ALA A 185 11.05 21.68 -1.30
CA ALA A 185 12.51 21.75 -1.25
C ALA A 185 13.02 22.59 -0.06
N GLU A 186 12.36 23.70 0.23
CA GLU A 186 12.68 24.57 1.37
C GLU A 186 12.41 23.91 2.72
N TRP A 187 11.42 23.00 2.80
CA TRP A 187 11.13 22.23 3.99
C TRP A 187 12.19 21.16 4.23
N ILE A 188 12.53 20.36 3.20
CA ILE A 188 13.52 19.28 3.32
C ILE A 188 14.93 19.83 3.59
N ALA A 189 15.25 21.05 3.11
CA ALA A 189 16.53 21.72 3.37
C ALA A 189 16.74 22.07 4.85
N LYS A 190 15.65 22.19 5.63
CA LYS A 190 15.70 22.38 7.09
C LYS A 190 15.77 21.09 7.89
N CYS A 191 15.71 19.93 7.22
CA CYS A 191 15.79 18.63 7.85
C CYS A 191 17.23 18.14 7.94
N ASP A 192 17.52 17.39 9.00
CA ASP A 192 18.80 16.67 9.11
C ASP A 192 18.60 15.27 9.68
N SER A 193 19.57 14.38 9.43
CA SER A 193 19.66 13.09 10.07
C SER A 193 21.08 12.83 10.55
N SER A 194 21.24 12.59 11.86
CA SER A 194 22.55 12.42 12.48
C SER A 194 22.64 11.10 13.25
N LEU A 195 23.80 10.46 13.12
CA LEU A 195 24.14 9.22 13.86
C LEU A 195 24.75 9.58 15.22
N SER A 196 24.42 8.77 16.21
CA SER A 196 25.01 8.90 17.56
C SER A 196 25.17 7.54 18.22
N LYS A 197 26.07 7.45 19.21
CA LYS A 197 26.27 6.26 20.01
C LYS A 197 25.96 6.54 21.47
N SER A 198 25.31 5.58 22.13
CA SER A 198 25.15 5.66 23.58
C SER A 198 26.38 5.08 24.27
N GLY A 199 27.06 5.90 25.09
CA GLY A 199 28.27 5.48 25.81
C GLY A 199 28.12 4.37 26.84
N LYS A 200 26.90 3.96 27.19
CA LYS A 200 26.64 2.94 28.24
C LYS A 200 26.25 1.55 27.74
N GLN A 201 25.84 1.38 26.46
CA GLN A 201 25.27 0.12 25.97
C GLN A 201 25.70 -0.25 24.54
N ASP A 202 26.68 0.45 23.98
CA ASP A 202 27.13 0.28 22.57
C ASP A 202 25.98 0.30 21.54
N LYS A 203 24.91 1.03 21.88
CA LYS A 203 23.76 1.20 20.99
C LYS A 203 23.97 2.39 20.08
N GLU A 204 23.59 2.21 18.84
CA GLU A 204 23.63 3.26 17.83
C GLU A 204 22.24 3.78 17.53
N PHE A 205 22.14 5.09 17.32
CA PHE A 205 20.90 5.80 17.07
C PHE A 205 21.02 6.66 15.82
N VAL A 206 19.89 6.91 15.18
CA VAL A 206 19.73 7.99 14.20
C VAL A 206 18.67 8.96 14.73
N SER A 207 18.99 10.25 14.74
CA SER A 207 18.05 11.32 15.05
C SER A 207 17.63 11.98 13.76
N LEU A 208 16.32 12.00 13.48
CA LEU A 208 15.69 12.76 12.41
C LEU A 208 15.15 14.06 12.99
N ARG A 209 15.59 15.20 12.48
CA ARG A 209 15.06 16.53 12.83
C ARG A 209 14.39 17.16 11.64
N PHE A 210 13.24 17.79 11.86
CA PHE A 210 12.44 18.41 10.81
C PHE A 210 11.61 19.57 11.36
N PRO A 211 11.26 20.59 10.54
CA PRO A 211 10.43 21.71 10.97
C PRO A 211 9.00 21.25 11.25
N ILE A 212 8.40 21.83 12.30
CA ILE A 212 7.00 21.57 12.64
C ILE A 212 6.03 22.29 11.69
N GLU A 213 6.53 23.29 10.99
CA GLU A 213 5.77 24.07 10.00
C GLU A 213 5.14 23.14 8.97
N GLY A 214 3.91 23.45 8.58
CA GLY A 214 3.17 22.62 7.62
C GLY A 214 2.49 21.39 8.19
N SER A 215 2.61 21.10 9.49
CA SER A 215 2.08 19.86 10.09
C SER A 215 0.81 20.02 10.92
N GLY A 216 0.21 21.20 10.95
CA GLY A 216 -0.94 21.49 11.81
C GLY A 216 -0.61 21.48 13.32
N LYS A 217 -1.42 22.21 14.11
CA LYS A 217 -1.25 22.26 15.57
C LYS A 217 -1.52 20.88 16.19
N ASN A 218 -0.71 20.50 17.19
CA ASN A 218 -0.86 19.25 17.95
C ASN A 218 -0.73 17.95 17.13
N SER A 219 -0.07 17.98 15.98
CA SER A 219 0.25 16.77 15.23
C SER A 219 1.10 15.81 16.05
N SER A 220 0.79 14.52 15.94
CA SER A 220 1.69 13.43 16.32
C SER A 220 2.46 12.96 15.08
N PHE A 221 3.70 12.57 15.29
CA PHE A 221 4.61 12.19 14.21
C PHE A 221 5.13 10.77 14.40
N ARG A 222 5.44 10.12 13.28
CA ARG A 222 6.11 8.83 13.24
C ARG A 222 6.92 8.71 11.96
N PHE A 223 8.08 8.09 12.06
CA PHE A 223 8.90 7.74 10.92
C PHE A 223 8.82 6.23 10.65
N PHE A 224 8.45 5.85 9.45
CA PHE A 224 8.44 4.48 8.96
C PHE A 224 9.63 4.29 8.03
N ALA A 225 10.71 3.74 8.55
CA ALA A 225 11.93 3.55 7.77
C ALA A 225 11.71 2.50 6.66
N HIS A 226 12.30 2.75 5.50
CA HIS A 226 12.43 1.73 4.47
C HIS A 226 13.49 0.69 4.88
N GLY A 227 13.28 -0.56 4.49
CA GLY A 227 14.12 -1.67 4.88
C GLY A 227 14.06 -1.96 6.39
N ARG A 228 15.19 -2.41 6.93
CA ARG A 228 15.36 -2.72 8.36
C ARG A 228 16.38 -1.79 9.02
N PHE A 229 16.37 -0.50 8.66
CA PHE A 229 17.40 0.43 9.13
C PHE A 229 17.25 0.79 10.60
N VAL A 230 16.01 1.02 11.07
CA VAL A 230 15.74 1.31 12.48
C VAL A 230 14.89 0.21 13.11
N ARG A 231 14.99 0.07 14.42
CA ARG A 231 14.21 -0.88 15.20
C ARG A 231 12.75 -0.44 15.27
N SER A 232 11.87 -1.16 14.59
CA SER A 232 10.42 -0.89 14.58
C SER A 232 9.74 -1.24 15.90
N ASN A 233 10.30 -2.19 16.66
CA ASN A 233 9.74 -2.65 17.92
C ASN A 233 9.95 -1.68 19.09
N ILE A 234 10.67 -0.58 18.89
CA ILE A 234 10.84 0.50 19.86
C ILE A 234 9.87 1.63 19.52
N PHE A 235 9.06 2.03 20.51
CA PHE A 235 8.12 3.12 20.33
C PHE A 235 8.86 4.45 20.18
N GLN A 236 8.58 5.17 19.10
CA GLN A 236 9.15 6.49 18.85
C GLN A 236 8.45 7.55 19.70
N ILE A 237 9.23 8.41 20.34
CA ILE A 237 8.74 9.53 21.15
C ILE A 237 9.26 10.83 20.52
N PRO A 238 8.48 11.48 19.65
CA PRO A 238 8.87 12.75 19.05
C PRO A 238 9.01 13.83 20.12
N LYS A 239 10.09 14.60 20.07
CA LYS A 239 10.36 15.72 20.98
C LYS A 239 10.32 17.02 20.19
N ARG A 240 9.61 18.03 20.71
CA ARG A 240 9.69 19.39 20.19
C ARG A 240 10.94 20.03 20.75
N ILE A 241 11.75 20.61 19.86
CA ILE A 241 12.97 21.31 20.21
C ILE A 241 12.95 22.71 19.57
N ASN A 242 13.62 23.66 20.19
CA ASN A 242 13.85 24.98 19.63
C ASN A 242 15.34 25.10 19.29
N ASN A 243 15.65 25.30 18.03
CA ASN A 243 17.00 25.49 17.55
C ASN A 243 17.12 26.85 16.88
N LYS A 244 17.85 27.78 17.50
CA LYS A 244 18.08 29.13 16.99
C LYS A 244 16.81 29.90 16.57
N GLY A 245 15.71 29.71 17.33
CA GLY A 245 14.42 30.34 17.04
C GLY A 245 13.50 29.57 16.11
N GLU A 246 13.95 28.44 15.54
CA GLU A 246 13.12 27.54 14.73
C GLU A 246 12.54 26.42 15.59
N SER A 247 11.23 26.19 15.47
CA SER A 247 10.54 25.08 16.13
C SER A 247 10.69 23.81 15.30
N LEU A 248 11.46 22.87 15.81
CA LEU A 248 11.71 21.57 15.18
C LEU A 248 11.09 20.43 15.97
N VAL A 249 10.95 19.29 15.32
CA VAL A 249 10.68 18.00 15.96
C VAL A 249 11.88 17.09 15.77
N GLU A 250 12.29 16.41 16.84
CA GLU A 250 13.31 15.37 16.80
C GLU A 250 12.69 14.01 17.09
N ILE A 251 13.00 13.02 16.26
CA ILE A 251 12.69 11.60 16.49
C ILE A 251 14.02 10.87 16.55
N SER A 252 14.38 10.38 17.75
CA SER A 252 15.56 9.52 17.92
C SER A 252 15.14 8.05 17.85
N MET A 253 15.81 7.27 17.01
CA MET A 253 15.50 5.89 16.70
C MET A 253 16.75 5.01 16.85
N GLU A 254 16.64 3.91 17.59
CA GLU A 254 17.71 2.92 17.69
C GLU A 254 17.91 2.22 16.35
N LEU A 255 19.14 2.06 15.90
CA LEU A 255 19.46 1.35 14.68
C LEU A 255 19.23 -0.16 14.83
N SER A 256 18.75 -0.79 13.77
CA SER A 256 18.54 -2.23 13.75
C SER A 256 19.86 -2.99 13.58
N TYR A 257 19.97 -4.15 14.23
CA TYR A 257 21.08 -5.08 13.99
C TYR A 257 21.10 -5.64 12.57
N TRP A 258 19.95 -5.60 11.90
CA TRP A 258 19.77 -6.13 10.54
C TRP A 258 19.90 -5.08 9.45
N ARG A 259 20.32 -3.85 9.83
CA ARG A 259 20.54 -2.76 8.85
C ARG A 259 21.68 -3.07 7.91
N ASP A 260 21.59 -2.52 6.71
CA ASP A 260 22.75 -2.40 5.84
C ASP A 260 23.74 -1.39 6.46
N PRO A 261 24.97 -1.82 6.83
CA PRO A 261 25.98 -0.94 7.42
C PRO A 261 26.48 0.13 6.45
N ASP A 262 26.35 -0.11 5.15
CA ASP A 262 26.79 0.80 4.09
C ASP A 262 25.71 1.82 3.66
N GLN A 263 24.54 1.76 4.27
CA GLN A 263 23.48 2.72 3.97
C GLN A 263 23.90 4.15 4.25
N LYS A 264 23.84 5.01 3.22
CA LYS A 264 24.30 6.42 3.28
C LYS A 264 23.18 7.41 3.58
N ASN A 265 21.93 6.99 3.47
CA ASN A 265 20.77 7.86 3.63
C ASN A 265 19.76 7.25 4.60
N LEU A 266 19.16 8.08 5.44
CA LEU A 266 17.91 7.75 6.11
C LEU A 266 16.78 7.87 5.10
N THR A 267 16.07 6.78 4.80
CA THR A 267 14.95 6.74 3.86
C THR A 267 13.71 6.17 4.52
N GLY A 268 12.55 6.75 4.21
CA GLY A 268 11.29 6.29 4.77
C GLY A 268 10.15 7.28 4.59
N LEU A 269 9.04 7.00 5.28
CA LEU A 269 7.86 7.83 5.28
C LEU A 269 7.73 8.55 6.63
N LEU A 270 7.62 9.87 6.59
CA LEU A 270 7.32 10.67 7.77
C LEU A 270 5.82 10.98 7.81
N PHE A 271 5.16 10.45 8.81
CA PHE A 271 3.73 10.62 9.06
C PHE A 271 3.45 11.81 9.97
N SER A 272 2.40 12.58 9.64
CA SER A 272 1.76 13.58 10.50
C SER A 272 0.26 13.25 10.66
N SER A 273 -0.22 13.19 11.89
CA SER A 273 -1.63 12.83 12.17
C SER A 273 -2.64 13.79 11.55
N ASN A 274 -2.27 15.08 11.46
CA ASN A 274 -3.13 16.14 10.89
C ASN A 274 -2.80 16.45 9.43
N GLY A 275 -1.91 15.64 8.81
CA GLY A 275 -1.43 15.87 7.45
C GLY A 275 -0.36 16.96 7.39
N TRP A 276 -0.07 17.41 6.17
CA TRP A 276 0.92 18.43 5.85
C TRP A 276 0.24 19.52 5.02
N ASP A 277 0.59 20.79 5.25
CA ASP A 277 0.04 21.92 4.50
C ASP A 277 0.25 21.72 3.00
N ASN A 278 -0.77 22.02 2.22
CA ASN A 278 -0.80 21.85 0.76
C ASN A 278 -0.57 20.43 0.24
N ALA A 279 -0.67 19.40 1.11
CA ALA A 279 -0.59 18.01 0.72
C ALA A 279 -1.90 17.26 1.00
N THR A 280 -2.33 16.42 0.08
CA THR A 280 -3.48 15.52 0.28
C THR A 280 -3.12 14.35 1.19
N SER A 281 -1.83 13.98 1.22
CA SER A 281 -1.30 12.87 1.99
C SER A 281 -0.86 13.28 3.39
N LYS A 282 -1.00 12.33 4.33
CA LYS A 282 -0.41 12.44 5.67
C LYS A 282 1.06 12.03 5.73
N PHE A 283 1.65 11.65 4.60
CA PHE A 283 2.99 11.08 4.53
C PHE A 283 3.88 11.89 3.59
N TYR A 284 5.06 12.25 4.09
CA TYR A 284 6.16 12.74 3.28
C TYR A 284 7.18 11.64 2.99
N ASN A 285 7.64 11.55 1.74
CA ASN A 285 8.84 10.78 1.40
C ASN A 285 10.07 11.51 1.92
N VAL A 286 10.84 10.86 2.79
CA VAL A 286 12.07 11.44 3.33
C VAL A 286 13.27 10.64 2.83
N LYS A 287 14.26 11.38 2.31
CA LYS A 287 15.58 10.87 1.97
C LYS A 287 16.62 11.91 2.40
N LEU A 288 17.35 11.63 3.47
CA LEU A 288 18.34 12.52 4.03
C LEU A 288 19.70 11.82 4.15
N PRO A 289 20.82 12.50 3.85
CA PRO A 289 22.15 11.94 4.07
C PRO A 289 22.38 11.73 5.57
N LEU A 290 22.97 10.59 5.93
CA LEU A 290 23.37 10.30 7.30
C LEU A 290 24.66 11.08 7.62
N THR A 291 24.61 11.92 8.63
CA THR A 291 25.76 12.66 9.16
C THR A 291 26.28 12.01 10.44
N LYS A 292 27.57 12.16 10.75
CA LYS A 292 28.20 11.68 11.99
C LYS A 292 28.10 12.74 13.08
#